data_1e8a330279797e863ff6806a432d96bb
#
_entry.id   1e8a330279797e863ff6806a432d96bb
#
_cell.length_a   1.000
_cell.length_b   1.000
_cell.length_c   1.000
_cell.angle_alpha   90.00
_cell.angle_beta   90.00
_cell.angle_gamma   90.00
#
_symmetry.space_group_name_H-M   'P 1'
#
loop_
_entity.id
_entity.type
_entity.pdbx_description
1 polymer ?
#
loop_
_entity_poly.entity_id
_entity_poly.type
_entity_poly.pdbx_seq_one_letter_code
_entity_poly.pdbx_strand_id
1 'polypeptide(L)'
;MPVSPVPPVAPGWRSIDEGPVPLRCWWSPAPDALSDAPTLRKRAVLVLPEVFGVNAWVRSVADRLAAAGVPALAMPLFARTAPALDLSYGEMQLAEGRRHKNATTAAELLADGAAAIRWLRRQLNDPQAEITVVGFCFGGHAAVLLATLPEVTRTFDFYGAGVVQGRPGGGAPTLDDLPQIQGELTCLFGLADPLIPRADRLAIESALQQADPTGQRLRSIRCADADHGFMCEARAAYQPSAAGEGWRLLLEPFSRSL
;
A
#
# COMPACT_ATOMS: atom_id res chain seq x y z
N MET A 1 -35.11 -20.38 16.00
CA MET A 1 -35.05 -20.23 14.53
C MET A 1 -33.58 -20.08 14.16
N PRO A 2 -33.00 -20.91 13.32
CA PRO A 2 -31.64 -20.70 12.87
C PRO A 2 -31.59 -19.38 12.06
N VAL A 3 -30.73 -18.48 12.48
CA VAL A 3 -30.45 -17.24 11.72
C VAL A 3 -29.80 -17.68 10.41
N SER A 4 -30.43 -17.39 9.28
CA SER A 4 -29.82 -17.65 7.97
C SER A 4 -28.49 -16.92 7.91
N PRO A 5 -27.39 -17.57 7.48
CA PRO A 5 -26.11 -16.90 7.34
C PRO A 5 -26.27 -15.72 6.39
N VAL A 6 -25.84 -14.55 6.83
CA VAL A 6 -25.76 -13.37 5.98
C VAL A 6 -24.83 -13.73 4.81
N PRO A 7 -25.24 -13.56 3.56
CA PRO A 7 -24.40 -13.93 2.43
C PRO A 7 -23.07 -13.13 2.50
N PRO A 8 -21.92 -13.76 2.19
CA PRO A 8 -20.64 -13.09 2.22
C PRO A 8 -20.69 -11.86 1.32
N VAL A 9 -20.19 -10.74 1.83
CA VAL A 9 -20.12 -9.48 1.08
C VAL A 9 -19.13 -9.67 -0.07
N ALA A 10 -19.63 -9.57 -1.32
CA ALA A 10 -18.77 -9.69 -2.50
C ALA A 10 -17.79 -8.49 -2.61
N PRO A 11 -16.61 -8.71 -3.22
CA PRO A 11 -15.73 -7.60 -3.60
C PRO A 11 -16.47 -6.56 -4.46
N GLY A 12 -16.12 -5.29 -4.28
CA GLY A 12 -16.77 -4.23 -5.05
C GLY A 12 -16.41 -2.82 -4.60
N TRP A 13 -16.86 -1.87 -5.41
CA TRP A 13 -16.67 -0.45 -5.12
C TRP A 13 -17.46 0.00 -3.90
N ARG A 14 -16.81 0.84 -3.09
CA ARG A 14 -17.41 1.51 -1.92
C ARG A 14 -17.04 2.99 -1.94
N SER A 15 -17.96 3.85 -1.55
CA SER A 15 -17.66 5.24 -1.20
C SER A 15 -17.33 5.33 0.28
N ILE A 16 -16.24 6.01 0.60
CA ILE A 16 -15.82 6.28 1.97
C ILE A 16 -15.90 7.79 2.18
N ASP A 17 -16.84 8.22 3.03
CA ASP A 17 -17.15 9.63 3.25
C ASP A 17 -16.62 10.13 4.62
N GLU A 18 -15.50 9.59 5.09
CA GLU A 18 -14.90 9.86 6.41
C GLU A 18 -13.76 10.86 6.38
N GLY A 19 -13.40 11.30 5.21
CA GLY A 19 -12.31 12.24 4.95
C GLY A 19 -12.78 13.58 4.42
N PRO A 20 -11.81 14.43 4.04
CA PRO A 20 -12.11 15.74 3.44
C PRO A 20 -12.85 15.65 2.09
N VAL A 21 -12.72 14.54 1.39
CA VAL A 21 -13.41 14.24 0.13
C VAL A 21 -13.82 12.77 0.13
N PRO A 22 -14.89 12.40 -0.63
CA PRO A 22 -15.27 11.01 -0.81
C PRO A 22 -14.16 10.21 -1.51
N LEU A 23 -13.89 9.01 -1.03
CA LEU A 23 -12.92 8.08 -1.62
C LEU A 23 -13.65 6.92 -2.28
N ARG A 24 -13.45 6.74 -3.59
CA ARG A 24 -13.98 5.59 -4.34
C ARG A 24 -13.00 4.42 -4.25
N CYS A 25 -13.18 3.54 -3.28
CA CYS A 25 -12.30 2.43 -2.96
C CYS A 25 -12.84 1.09 -3.46
N TRP A 26 -11.92 0.15 -3.78
CA TRP A 26 -12.28 -1.24 -4.01
C TRP A 26 -12.12 -2.03 -2.72
N TRP A 27 -13.22 -2.59 -2.21
CA TRP A 27 -13.24 -3.42 -1.01
C TRP A 27 -13.28 -4.89 -1.36
N SER A 28 -12.36 -5.66 -0.80
CA SER A 28 -12.30 -7.11 -0.91
C SER A 28 -12.38 -7.72 0.51
N PRO A 29 -13.55 -8.16 0.94
CA PRO A 29 -13.73 -8.80 2.26
C PRO A 29 -13.09 -10.19 2.26
N ALA A 30 -12.52 -10.60 3.40
CA ALA A 30 -12.08 -11.98 3.57
C ALA A 30 -13.28 -12.93 3.73
N PRO A 31 -13.15 -14.21 3.36
CA PRO A 31 -14.16 -15.21 3.65
C PRO A 31 -14.46 -15.29 5.16
N ASP A 32 -15.75 -15.35 5.53
CA ASP A 32 -16.22 -15.31 6.92
C ASP A 32 -15.60 -16.40 7.84
N ALA A 33 -15.22 -17.52 7.27
CA ALA A 33 -14.64 -18.65 8.00
C ALA A 33 -13.28 -18.35 8.67
N LEU A 34 -12.62 -17.25 8.28
CA LEU A 34 -11.33 -16.84 8.86
C LEU A 34 -11.46 -15.64 9.81
N SER A 35 -12.65 -15.04 9.92
CA SER A 35 -12.88 -13.84 10.73
C SER A 35 -13.32 -14.14 12.18
N ASP A 36 -13.69 -15.39 12.51
CA ASP A 36 -14.35 -15.77 13.76
C ASP A 36 -13.43 -16.31 14.87
N ALA A 37 -12.10 -16.22 14.72
CA ALA A 37 -11.19 -16.56 15.80
C ALA A 37 -11.27 -15.49 16.92
N PRO A 38 -11.90 -15.76 18.06
CA PRO A 38 -12.23 -14.73 19.06
C PRO A 38 -11.04 -14.21 19.86
N THR A 39 -9.82 -14.64 19.58
CA THR A 39 -8.62 -14.33 20.36
C THR A 39 -7.53 -13.59 19.61
N LEU A 40 -7.66 -13.40 18.31
CA LEU A 40 -6.65 -12.69 17.50
C LEU A 40 -7.13 -11.29 17.15
N ARG A 41 -6.23 -10.30 17.23
CA ARG A 41 -6.49 -8.96 16.72
C ARG A 41 -6.87 -9.05 15.25
N LYS A 42 -7.95 -8.38 14.89
CA LYS A 42 -8.37 -8.30 13.49
C LYS A 42 -7.33 -7.53 12.68
N ARG A 43 -7.21 -7.87 11.41
CA ARG A 43 -6.21 -7.35 10.51
C ARG A 43 -6.84 -6.92 9.20
N ALA A 44 -6.32 -5.87 8.58
CA ALA A 44 -6.69 -5.47 7.23
C ALA A 44 -5.49 -4.90 6.49
N VAL A 45 -5.59 -4.88 5.16
CA VAL A 45 -4.59 -4.28 4.28
C VAL A 45 -5.18 -3.09 3.54
N LEU A 46 -4.49 -1.96 3.59
CA LEU A 46 -4.73 -0.80 2.74
C LEU A 46 -3.76 -0.87 1.55
N VAL A 47 -4.30 -0.97 0.33
CA VAL A 47 -3.54 -1.09 -0.91
C VAL A 47 -3.50 0.24 -1.63
N LEU A 48 -2.30 0.74 -1.92
CA LEU A 48 -2.05 2.01 -2.60
C LEU A 48 -1.54 1.77 -4.03
N PRO A 49 -2.25 2.29 -5.03
CA PRO A 49 -1.96 2.02 -6.43
C PRO A 49 -0.71 2.74 -6.94
N GLU A 50 -0.23 2.31 -8.09
CA GLU A 50 0.64 3.09 -8.95
C GLU A 50 -0.07 4.36 -9.46
N VAL A 51 0.61 5.18 -10.27
CA VAL A 51 0.01 6.38 -10.88
C VAL A 51 -1.18 6.09 -11.82
N PHE A 52 -1.46 4.84 -12.10
CA PHE A 52 -2.56 4.39 -12.97
C PHE A 52 -3.92 4.28 -12.25
N GLY A 53 -3.97 4.58 -10.95
CA GLY A 53 -5.20 4.53 -10.15
C GLY A 53 -5.59 3.11 -9.72
N VAL A 54 -6.81 2.95 -9.20
CA VAL A 54 -7.35 1.67 -8.72
C VAL A 54 -7.80 0.83 -9.90
N ASN A 55 -6.84 0.45 -10.75
CA ASN A 55 -7.05 -0.32 -11.97
C ASN A 55 -7.27 -1.83 -11.70
N ALA A 56 -7.48 -2.59 -12.76
CA ALA A 56 -7.76 -4.03 -12.65
C ALA A 56 -6.68 -4.79 -11.89
N TRP A 57 -5.39 -4.46 -12.09
CA TRP A 57 -4.30 -5.12 -11.37
C TRP A 57 -4.33 -4.81 -9.87
N VAL A 58 -4.50 -3.55 -9.49
CA VAL A 58 -4.56 -3.14 -8.08
C VAL A 58 -5.77 -3.77 -7.38
N ARG A 59 -6.92 -3.87 -8.06
CA ARG A 59 -8.08 -4.60 -7.54
C ARG A 59 -7.77 -6.08 -7.33
N SER A 60 -7.07 -6.72 -8.27
CA SER A 60 -6.66 -8.12 -8.13
C SER A 60 -5.69 -8.35 -6.98
N VAL A 61 -4.84 -7.37 -6.64
CA VAL A 61 -3.99 -7.42 -5.43
C VAL A 61 -4.87 -7.48 -4.18
N ALA A 62 -5.87 -6.60 -4.07
CA ALA A 62 -6.80 -6.63 -2.93
C ALA A 62 -7.60 -7.94 -2.86
N ASP A 63 -8.08 -8.44 -4.01
CA ASP A 63 -8.82 -9.70 -4.07
C ASP A 63 -7.93 -10.90 -3.69
N ARG A 64 -6.65 -10.90 -4.08
CA ARG A 64 -5.69 -11.94 -3.72
C ARG A 64 -5.38 -11.94 -2.22
N LEU A 65 -5.27 -10.77 -1.58
CA LEU A 65 -5.11 -10.65 -0.13
C LEU A 65 -6.34 -11.19 0.60
N ALA A 66 -7.55 -10.84 0.13
CA ALA A 66 -8.79 -11.32 0.71
C ALA A 66 -8.93 -12.84 0.56
N ALA A 67 -8.53 -13.41 -0.58
CA ALA A 67 -8.49 -14.85 -0.79
C ALA A 67 -7.48 -15.57 0.13
N ALA A 68 -6.43 -14.86 0.56
CA ALA A 68 -5.47 -15.34 1.57
C ALA A 68 -5.96 -15.11 3.02
N GLY A 69 -7.21 -14.68 3.22
CA GLY A 69 -7.84 -14.53 4.53
C GLY A 69 -7.71 -13.15 5.17
N VAL A 70 -7.19 -12.15 4.46
CA VAL A 70 -7.00 -10.80 5.02
C VAL A 70 -7.80 -9.79 4.20
N PRO A 71 -8.85 -9.16 4.75
CA PRO A 71 -9.62 -8.17 4.03
C PRO A 71 -8.75 -7.01 3.59
N ALA A 72 -9.00 -6.51 2.37
CA ALA A 72 -8.19 -5.48 1.76
C ALA A 72 -9.02 -4.38 1.10
N LEU A 73 -8.52 -3.15 1.19
CA LEU A 73 -9.12 -1.96 0.60
C LEU A 73 -8.13 -1.29 -0.33
N ALA A 74 -8.41 -1.22 -1.62
CA ALA A 74 -7.61 -0.42 -2.54
C ALA A 74 -8.18 1.01 -2.61
N MET A 75 -7.33 2.00 -2.27
CA MET A 75 -7.70 3.41 -2.12
C MET A 75 -7.16 4.24 -3.29
N PRO A 76 -7.93 5.20 -3.84
CA PRO A 76 -7.42 6.14 -4.84
C PRO A 76 -6.42 7.12 -4.21
N LEU A 77 -5.34 7.46 -4.94
CA LEU A 77 -4.38 8.47 -4.51
C LEU A 77 -4.73 9.88 -5.01
N PHE A 78 -5.63 9.98 -5.98
CA PHE A 78 -5.95 11.21 -6.69
C PHE A 78 -7.43 11.60 -6.50
N ALA A 79 -7.95 11.46 -5.28
CA ALA A 79 -9.38 11.65 -5.00
C ALA A 79 -9.92 13.03 -5.39
N ARG A 80 -9.06 14.07 -5.42
CA ARG A 80 -9.45 15.45 -5.76
C ARG A 80 -9.39 15.75 -7.25
N THR A 81 -8.52 15.06 -7.99
CA THR A 81 -8.28 15.38 -9.41
C THR A 81 -8.78 14.29 -10.36
N ALA A 82 -8.87 13.05 -9.87
CA ALA A 82 -9.34 11.90 -10.65
C ALA A 82 -9.82 10.77 -9.72
N PRO A 83 -10.97 10.94 -9.01
CA PRO A 83 -11.43 10.02 -7.97
C PRO A 83 -11.75 8.61 -8.48
N ALA A 84 -11.98 8.46 -9.79
CA ALA A 84 -12.31 7.18 -10.41
C ALA A 84 -11.23 6.72 -11.41
N LEU A 85 -9.97 7.18 -11.25
CA LEU A 85 -8.90 6.84 -12.17
C LEU A 85 -8.69 5.32 -12.23
N ASP A 86 -8.78 4.77 -13.44
CA ASP A 86 -8.64 3.34 -13.75
C ASP A 86 -7.99 3.21 -15.13
N LEU A 87 -6.67 3.36 -15.18
CA LEU A 87 -5.90 3.40 -16.41
C LEU A 87 -5.21 2.05 -16.70
N SER A 88 -5.17 1.69 -17.95
CA SER A 88 -4.28 0.64 -18.46
C SER A 88 -2.82 1.12 -18.47
N TYR A 89 -1.89 0.20 -18.74
CA TYR A 89 -0.45 0.51 -18.82
C TYR A 89 -0.08 0.96 -20.24
N GLY A 90 0.45 2.18 -20.36
CA GLY A 90 0.87 2.78 -21.61
C GLY A 90 1.47 4.18 -21.41
N GLU A 91 2.13 4.73 -22.40
CA GLU A 91 2.82 6.03 -22.31
C GLU A 91 1.85 7.19 -22.05
N MET A 92 0.73 7.25 -22.77
CA MET A 92 -0.30 8.29 -22.59
C MET A 92 -0.92 8.18 -21.19
N GLN A 93 -1.24 6.97 -20.74
CA GLN A 93 -1.78 6.71 -19.42
C GLN A 93 -0.77 7.06 -18.31
N LEU A 94 0.51 6.78 -18.54
CA LEU A 94 1.58 7.20 -17.63
C LEU A 94 1.67 8.72 -17.53
N ALA A 95 1.58 9.43 -18.66
CA ALA A 95 1.59 10.89 -18.68
C ALA A 95 0.38 11.48 -17.92
N GLU A 96 -0.81 10.91 -18.11
CA GLU A 96 -2.01 11.29 -17.37
C GLU A 96 -1.85 11.05 -15.86
N GLY A 97 -1.46 9.86 -15.47
CA GLY A 97 -1.24 9.53 -14.06
C GLY A 97 -0.20 10.43 -13.39
N ARG A 98 0.89 10.76 -14.10
CA ARG A 98 1.91 11.70 -13.60
C ARG A 98 1.36 13.12 -13.41
N ARG A 99 0.42 13.58 -14.24
CA ARG A 99 -0.23 14.87 -14.08
C ARG A 99 -1.00 14.91 -12.74
N HIS A 100 -1.77 13.87 -12.42
CA HIS A 100 -2.49 13.78 -11.16
C HIS A 100 -1.54 13.64 -9.96
N LYS A 101 -0.49 12.81 -10.09
CA LYS A 101 0.57 12.72 -9.07
C LYS A 101 1.16 14.10 -8.74
N ASN A 102 1.49 14.91 -9.75
CA ASN A 102 2.11 16.20 -9.55
C ASN A 102 1.16 17.25 -8.92
N ALA A 103 -0.15 17.02 -8.96
CA ALA A 103 -1.16 17.85 -8.31
C ALA A 103 -1.55 17.36 -6.91
N THR A 104 -0.98 16.25 -6.44
CA THR A 104 -1.30 15.63 -5.15
C THR A 104 -0.28 16.03 -4.10
N THR A 105 -0.74 16.26 -2.87
CA THR A 105 0.12 16.63 -1.73
C THR A 105 0.21 15.53 -0.67
N ALA A 106 1.28 15.54 0.12
CA ALA A 106 1.45 14.63 1.25
C ALA A 106 0.33 14.79 2.30
N ALA A 107 -0.11 16.02 2.55
CA ALA A 107 -1.20 16.28 3.48
C ALA A 107 -2.52 15.63 3.04
N GLU A 108 -2.82 15.66 1.73
CA GLU A 108 -3.99 14.98 1.17
C GLU A 108 -3.88 13.47 1.31
N LEU A 109 -2.72 12.88 0.97
CA LEU A 109 -2.49 11.44 1.09
C LEU A 109 -2.63 10.96 2.55
N LEU A 110 -2.08 11.69 3.50
CA LEU A 110 -2.21 11.38 4.94
C LEU A 110 -3.66 11.47 5.43
N ALA A 111 -4.39 12.52 5.04
CA ALA A 111 -5.79 12.69 5.42
C ALA A 111 -6.69 11.59 4.84
N ASP A 112 -6.49 11.23 3.57
CA ASP A 112 -7.23 10.18 2.89
C ASP A 112 -6.90 8.79 3.45
N GLY A 113 -5.60 8.52 3.71
CA GLY A 113 -5.15 7.29 4.35
C GLY A 113 -5.75 7.11 5.74
N ALA A 114 -5.74 8.15 6.56
CA ALA A 114 -6.36 8.13 7.88
C ALA A 114 -7.88 7.86 7.81
N ALA A 115 -8.57 8.43 6.83
CA ALA A 115 -10.00 8.16 6.59
C ALA A 115 -10.24 6.69 6.20
N ALA A 116 -9.45 6.15 5.28
CA ALA A 116 -9.52 4.76 4.85
C ALA A 116 -9.23 3.79 6.02
N ILE A 117 -8.27 4.10 6.89
CA ILE A 117 -7.94 3.32 8.08
C ILE A 117 -9.10 3.31 9.08
N ARG A 118 -9.71 4.47 9.36
CA ARG A 118 -10.90 4.55 10.22
C ARG A 118 -12.04 3.69 9.69
N TRP A 119 -12.29 3.78 8.38
CA TRP A 119 -13.31 2.97 7.72
C TRP A 119 -13.01 1.46 7.87
N LEU A 120 -11.77 1.01 7.61
CA LEU A 120 -11.36 -0.38 7.78
C LEU A 120 -11.61 -0.89 9.20
N ARG A 121 -11.20 -0.13 10.22
CA ARG A 121 -11.43 -0.49 11.63
C ARG A 121 -12.91 -0.64 11.97
N ARG A 122 -13.77 0.21 11.37
CA ARG A 122 -15.22 0.05 11.54
C ARG A 122 -15.76 -1.18 10.83
N GLN A 123 -15.31 -1.48 9.58
CA GLN A 123 -15.73 -2.70 8.89
C GLN A 123 -15.36 -3.97 9.67
N LEU A 124 -14.25 -3.93 10.35
CA LEU A 124 -13.80 -5.03 11.21
C LEU A 124 -14.48 -5.05 12.58
N ASN A 125 -15.22 -4.00 12.93
CA ASN A 125 -15.75 -3.81 14.29
C ASN A 125 -14.64 -3.99 15.36
N ASP A 126 -13.47 -3.44 15.10
CA ASP A 126 -12.29 -3.47 15.97
C ASP A 126 -11.48 -2.17 15.83
N PRO A 127 -11.58 -1.26 16.82
CA PRO A 127 -10.85 0.01 16.80
C PRO A 127 -9.32 -0.17 16.95
N GLN A 128 -8.87 -1.34 17.36
CA GLN A 128 -7.46 -1.70 17.54
C GLN A 128 -6.94 -2.64 16.44
N ALA A 129 -7.73 -2.87 15.38
CA ALA A 129 -7.32 -3.72 14.28
C ALA A 129 -5.95 -3.29 13.73
N GLU A 130 -5.11 -4.27 13.46
CA GLU A 130 -3.78 -4.06 12.88
C GLU A 130 -3.92 -3.71 11.39
N ILE A 131 -3.37 -2.56 10.99
CA ILE A 131 -3.43 -2.09 9.62
C ILE A 131 -2.05 -2.24 8.96
N THR A 132 -2.02 -3.05 7.92
CA THR A 132 -0.88 -3.12 7.00
C THR A 132 -1.14 -2.21 5.81
N VAL A 133 -0.18 -1.37 5.44
CA VAL A 133 -0.21 -0.58 4.21
C VAL A 133 0.72 -1.23 3.19
N VAL A 134 0.25 -1.43 1.98
CA VAL A 134 1.09 -1.86 0.86
C VAL A 134 0.94 -0.87 -0.29
N GLY A 135 2.05 -0.41 -0.84
CA GLY A 135 2.03 0.54 -1.95
C GLY A 135 3.00 0.16 -3.07
N PHE A 136 2.65 0.57 -4.28
CA PHE A 136 3.37 0.26 -5.50
C PHE A 136 3.74 1.56 -6.24
N CYS A 137 4.98 1.74 -6.67
CA CYS A 137 5.44 2.93 -7.38
C CYS A 137 5.17 4.22 -6.56
N PHE A 138 4.37 5.15 -7.06
CA PHE A 138 3.94 6.32 -6.29
C PHE A 138 3.15 5.93 -5.04
N GLY A 139 2.37 4.84 -5.10
CA GLY A 139 1.74 4.25 -3.91
C GLY A 139 2.74 3.72 -2.89
N GLY A 140 3.92 3.25 -3.33
CA GLY A 140 5.03 2.89 -2.43
C GLY A 140 5.55 4.11 -1.67
N HIS A 141 5.80 5.22 -2.37
CA HIS A 141 6.15 6.49 -1.72
C HIS A 141 5.05 6.96 -0.75
N ALA A 142 3.78 6.89 -1.17
CA ALA A 142 2.65 7.22 -0.29
C ALA A 142 2.56 6.28 0.92
N ALA A 143 2.91 5.00 0.77
CA ALA A 143 2.96 4.05 1.88
C ALA A 143 4.00 4.44 2.93
N VAL A 144 5.18 4.92 2.52
CA VAL A 144 6.20 5.45 3.45
C VAL A 144 5.66 6.65 4.22
N LEU A 145 4.92 7.56 3.57
CA LEU A 145 4.24 8.67 4.26
C LEU A 145 3.21 8.15 5.28
N LEU A 146 2.34 7.22 4.87
CA LEU A 146 1.31 6.67 5.74
C LEU A 146 1.89 5.83 6.90
N ALA A 147 3.10 5.31 6.77
CA ALA A 147 3.80 4.60 7.84
C ALA A 147 4.04 5.47 9.08
N THR A 148 4.03 6.80 8.94
CA THR A 148 4.14 7.74 10.07
C THR A 148 2.85 7.85 10.90
N LEU A 149 1.71 7.37 10.39
CA LEU A 149 0.46 7.35 11.14
C LEU A 149 0.53 6.29 12.24
N PRO A 150 0.17 6.62 13.49
CA PRO A 150 0.29 5.69 14.63
C PRO A 150 -0.61 4.46 14.51
N GLU A 151 -1.62 4.52 13.65
CA GLU A 151 -2.54 3.41 13.36
C GLU A 151 -1.93 2.35 12.43
N VAL A 152 -0.84 2.65 11.73
CA VAL A 152 -0.19 1.74 10.79
C VAL A 152 0.82 0.87 11.53
N THR A 153 0.56 -0.43 11.54
CA THR A 153 1.41 -1.40 12.25
C THR A 153 2.52 -1.95 11.36
N ARG A 154 2.27 -2.03 10.05
CA ARG A 154 3.23 -2.57 9.07
C ARG A 154 3.08 -1.90 7.73
N THR A 155 4.18 -1.72 7.02
CA THR A 155 4.21 -1.11 5.70
C THR A 155 5.11 -1.89 4.75
N PHE A 156 4.63 -2.08 3.53
CA PHE A 156 5.42 -2.57 2.41
C PHE A 156 5.46 -1.50 1.31
N ASP A 157 6.65 -1.03 1.03
CA ASP A 157 6.94 -0.14 -0.09
C ASP A 157 7.57 -0.95 -1.22
N PHE A 158 6.80 -1.19 -2.28
CA PHE A 158 7.30 -1.78 -3.51
C PHE A 158 7.69 -0.70 -4.50
N TYR A 159 8.98 -0.59 -4.77
CA TYR A 159 9.58 0.34 -5.73
C TYR A 159 9.06 1.79 -5.62
N GLY A 160 8.91 2.29 -4.41
CA GLY A 160 8.47 3.66 -4.13
C GLY A 160 9.54 4.67 -4.52
N ALA A 161 9.35 5.32 -5.67
CA ALA A 161 10.28 6.31 -6.18
C ALA A 161 9.98 7.71 -5.66
N GLY A 162 11.04 8.51 -5.43
CA GLY A 162 10.92 9.92 -5.07
C GLY A 162 11.03 10.24 -3.58
N VAL A 163 11.18 9.23 -2.73
CA VAL A 163 11.29 9.40 -1.26
C VAL A 163 12.47 10.29 -0.87
N VAL A 164 13.58 10.21 -1.62
CA VAL A 164 14.81 10.98 -1.39
C VAL A 164 14.74 12.39 -1.98
N GLN A 165 14.11 12.55 -3.15
CA GLN A 165 14.12 13.81 -3.89
C GLN A 165 13.13 14.84 -3.35
N GLY A 166 12.08 14.42 -2.62
CA GLY A 166 11.10 15.34 -2.13
C GLY A 166 9.88 14.67 -1.51
N ARG A 167 8.86 15.47 -1.37
CA ARG A 167 7.56 15.08 -0.82
C ARG A 167 6.47 15.46 -1.82
N PRO A 168 5.41 14.68 -2.00
CA PRO A 168 4.25 15.10 -2.79
C PRO A 168 3.73 16.47 -2.33
N GLY A 169 3.61 17.41 -3.28
CA GLY A 169 3.23 18.80 -2.99
C GLY A 169 4.36 19.71 -2.52
N GLY A 170 5.59 19.21 -2.40
CA GLY A 170 6.78 19.99 -2.01
C GLY A 170 7.10 19.93 -0.52
N GLY A 171 8.25 20.50 -0.15
CA GLY A 171 8.77 20.50 1.21
C GLY A 171 9.97 19.55 1.39
N ALA A 172 10.32 19.26 2.65
CA ALA A 172 11.42 18.35 2.98
C ALA A 172 11.18 16.94 2.41
N PRO A 173 12.24 16.20 2.05
CA PRO A 173 12.11 14.83 1.57
C PRO A 173 11.31 13.94 2.53
N THR A 174 10.52 13.02 1.98
CA THR A 174 9.81 12.02 2.81
C THR A 174 10.78 11.15 3.62
N LEU A 175 12.00 11.00 3.14
CA LEU A 175 13.09 10.34 3.84
C LEU A 175 13.30 10.86 5.28
N ASP A 176 13.09 12.15 5.51
CA ASP A 176 13.27 12.81 6.80
C ASP A 176 12.21 12.39 7.84
N ASP A 177 11.12 11.76 7.39
CA ASP A 177 10.05 11.29 8.26
C ASP A 177 10.29 9.87 8.82
N LEU A 178 11.27 9.12 8.32
CA LEU A 178 11.54 7.73 8.75
C LEU A 178 11.68 7.57 10.28
N PRO A 179 12.30 8.52 11.03
CA PRO A 179 12.36 8.42 12.48
C PRO A 179 10.99 8.48 13.19
N GLN A 180 9.94 8.97 12.52
CA GLN A 180 8.59 9.05 13.08
C GLN A 180 7.82 7.73 12.97
N ILE A 181 8.29 6.78 12.17
CA ILE A 181 7.65 5.48 11.95
C ILE A 181 7.74 4.64 13.21
N GLN A 182 6.58 4.29 13.78
CA GLN A 182 6.50 3.45 14.98
C GLN A 182 6.35 1.97 14.64
N GLY A 183 5.68 1.65 13.54
CA GLY A 183 5.46 0.30 13.03
C GLY A 183 6.67 -0.26 12.26
N GLU A 184 6.42 -1.34 11.53
CA GLU A 184 7.41 -1.97 10.64
C GLU A 184 7.34 -1.34 9.24
N LEU A 185 8.49 -1.15 8.59
CA LEU A 185 8.60 -0.77 7.19
C LEU A 185 9.57 -1.71 6.46
N THR A 186 9.12 -2.28 5.37
CA THR A 186 9.96 -3.05 4.45
C THR A 186 9.89 -2.41 3.06
N CYS A 187 11.01 -1.87 2.59
CA CYS A 187 11.15 -1.33 1.24
C CYS A 187 11.77 -2.38 0.33
N LEU A 188 11.17 -2.64 -0.84
CA LEU A 188 11.66 -3.60 -1.83
C LEU A 188 12.01 -2.87 -3.12
N PHE A 189 13.29 -2.88 -3.49
CA PHE A 189 13.81 -2.13 -4.64
C PHE A 189 14.43 -3.06 -5.67
N GLY A 190 14.05 -2.89 -6.93
CA GLY A 190 14.71 -3.51 -8.06
C GLY A 190 16.11 -2.91 -8.28
N LEU A 191 17.12 -3.75 -8.53
CA LEU A 191 18.47 -3.26 -8.80
C LEU A 191 18.61 -2.66 -10.22
N ALA A 192 17.73 -3.03 -11.14
CA ALA A 192 17.65 -2.49 -12.49
C ALA A 192 16.69 -1.28 -12.61
N ASP A 193 16.03 -0.86 -11.52
CA ASP A 193 15.06 0.24 -11.54
C ASP A 193 15.74 1.60 -11.76
N PRO A 194 15.52 2.26 -12.92
CA PRO A 194 16.12 3.56 -13.20
C PRO A 194 15.49 4.71 -12.41
N LEU A 195 14.29 4.52 -11.84
CA LEU A 195 13.59 5.55 -11.07
C LEU A 195 14.06 5.59 -9.62
N ILE A 196 14.79 4.55 -9.16
CA ILE A 196 15.41 4.50 -7.84
C ILE A 196 16.89 4.16 -8.03
N PRO A 197 17.72 5.11 -8.47
CA PRO A 197 19.12 4.89 -8.76
C PRO A 197 19.88 4.43 -7.50
N ARG A 198 21.06 3.85 -7.70
CA ARG A 198 21.89 3.33 -6.60
C ARG A 198 22.10 4.36 -5.49
N ALA A 199 22.30 5.63 -5.83
CA ALA A 199 22.50 6.69 -4.83
C ALA A 199 21.29 6.84 -3.90
N ASP A 200 20.06 6.81 -4.45
CA ASP A 200 18.83 6.92 -3.68
C ASP A 200 18.63 5.69 -2.77
N ARG A 201 18.87 4.49 -3.32
CA ARG A 201 18.80 3.25 -2.51
C ARG A 201 19.73 3.30 -1.32
N LEU A 202 20.97 3.74 -1.52
CA LEU A 202 21.95 3.88 -0.43
C LEU A 202 21.54 4.95 0.58
N ALA A 203 20.95 6.07 0.14
CA ALA A 203 20.44 7.11 1.02
C ALA A 203 19.28 6.57 1.89
N ILE A 204 18.34 5.85 1.28
CA ILE A 204 17.22 5.21 2.00
C ILE A 204 17.77 4.19 3.02
N GLU A 205 18.67 3.31 2.61
CA GLU A 205 19.26 2.29 3.49
C GLU A 205 19.98 2.94 4.69
N SER A 206 20.73 4.01 4.44
CA SER A 206 21.40 4.76 5.49
C SER A 206 20.41 5.40 6.46
N ALA A 207 19.33 6.00 5.96
CA ALA A 207 18.32 6.62 6.78
C ALA A 207 17.51 5.59 7.60
N LEU A 208 17.16 4.44 7.00
CA LEU A 208 16.54 3.32 7.73
C LEU A 208 17.43 2.82 8.87
N GLN A 209 18.74 2.64 8.61
CA GLN A 209 19.72 2.21 9.62
C GLN A 209 19.89 3.24 10.74
N GLN A 210 19.81 4.54 10.44
CA GLN A 210 19.85 5.60 11.44
C GLN A 210 18.58 5.63 12.30
N ALA A 211 17.42 5.45 11.68
CA ALA A 211 16.12 5.46 12.37
C ALA A 211 15.86 4.15 13.17
N ASP A 212 16.42 3.03 12.72
CA ASP A 212 16.37 1.75 13.41
C ASP A 212 17.71 1.02 13.31
N PRO A 213 18.67 1.30 14.23
CA PRO A 213 19.99 0.68 14.22
C PRO A 213 19.96 -0.85 14.32
N THR A 214 18.89 -1.44 14.85
CA THR A 214 18.74 -2.90 14.94
C THR A 214 18.31 -3.54 13.64
N GLY A 215 17.71 -2.77 12.72
CA GLY A 215 17.13 -3.27 11.47
C GLY A 215 15.97 -4.23 11.64
N GLN A 216 15.36 -4.29 12.84
CA GLN A 216 14.26 -5.20 13.13
C GLN A 216 12.92 -4.69 12.59
N ARG A 217 12.71 -3.37 12.64
CA ARG A 217 11.46 -2.72 12.19
C ARG A 217 11.57 -2.08 10.81
N LEU A 218 12.68 -1.40 10.54
CA LEU A 218 12.87 -0.62 9.31
C LEU A 218 13.97 -1.27 8.47
N ARG A 219 13.62 -1.78 7.30
CA ARG A 219 14.58 -2.52 6.45
C ARG A 219 14.32 -2.32 4.96
N SER A 220 15.35 -2.56 4.16
CA SER A 220 15.25 -2.64 2.70
C SER A 220 15.66 -4.01 2.19
N ILE A 221 15.08 -4.42 1.06
CA ILE A 221 15.38 -5.65 0.34
C ILE A 221 15.70 -5.28 -1.10
N ARG A 222 16.83 -5.79 -1.59
CA ARG A 222 17.27 -5.60 -2.96
C ARG A 222 16.84 -6.79 -3.80
N CYS A 223 16.04 -6.53 -4.84
CA CYS A 223 15.60 -7.54 -5.79
C CYS A 223 16.53 -7.52 -7.01
N ALA A 224 17.32 -8.58 -7.17
CA ALA A 224 18.21 -8.72 -8.33
C ALA A 224 17.39 -8.76 -9.63
N ASP A 225 17.93 -8.21 -10.71
CA ASP A 225 17.36 -8.24 -12.08
C ASP A 225 15.91 -7.72 -12.17
N ALA A 226 15.41 -7.00 -11.15
CA ALA A 226 14.08 -6.43 -11.12
C ALA A 226 14.12 -4.95 -11.51
N ASP A 227 13.21 -4.56 -12.40
CA ASP A 227 13.00 -3.19 -12.86
C ASP A 227 11.77 -2.57 -12.14
N HIS A 228 11.49 -1.29 -12.43
CA HIS A 228 10.34 -0.58 -11.87
C HIS A 228 9.01 -1.20 -12.27
N GLY A 229 8.24 -1.69 -11.28
CA GLY A 229 6.96 -2.36 -11.51
C GLY A 229 7.06 -3.89 -11.57
N PHE A 230 8.11 -4.49 -11.04
CA PHE A 230 8.37 -5.93 -11.07
C PHE A 230 7.26 -6.79 -10.45
N MET A 231 6.40 -6.23 -9.60
CA MET A 231 5.26 -6.95 -8.99
C MET A 231 4.07 -7.14 -9.96
N CYS A 232 3.97 -6.28 -10.99
CA CYS A 232 2.78 -6.18 -11.82
C CYS A 232 2.83 -7.10 -13.04
N GLU A 233 2.06 -8.17 -13.03
CA GLU A 233 1.95 -9.15 -14.11
C GLU A 233 1.45 -8.55 -15.44
N ALA A 234 0.81 -7.38 -15.39
CA ALA A 234 0.31 -6.68 -16.58
C ALA A 234 1.35 -5.75 -17.23
N ARG A 235 2.58 -5.68 -16.69
CA ARG A 235 3.66 -4.84 -17.19
C ARG A 235 4.81 -5.65 -17.76
N ALA A 236 5.51 -5.10 -18.76
CA ALA A 236 6.72 -5.71 -19.32
C ALA A 236 7.86 -5.86 -18.28
N ALA A 237 7.86 -5.04 -17.24
CA ALA A 237 8.81 -5.07 -16.14
C ALA A 237 8.54 -6.20 -15.12
N TYR A 238 7.47 -6.99 -15.28
CA TYR A 238 7.16 -8.09 -14.38
C TYR A 238 8.32 -9.08 -14.27
N GLN A 239 8.76 -9.36 -13.05
CA GLN A 239 9.84 -10.30 -12.78
C GLN A 239 9.35 -11.36 -11.79
N PRO A 240 9.05 -12.60 -12.26
CA PRO A 240 8.38 -13.62 -11.45
C PRO A 240 9.08 -13.96 -10.13
N SER A 241 10.41 -14.01 -10.12
CA SER A 241 11.17 -14.33 -8.90
C SER A 241 11.05 -13.25 -7.86
N ALA A 242 11.27 -11.97 -8.24
CA ALA A 242 11.14 -10.84 -7.34
C ALA A 242 9.68 -10.64 -6.87
N ALA A 243 8.72 -10.83 -7.77
CA ALA A 243 7.30 -10.78 -7.42
C ALA A 243 6.90 -11.90 -6.46
N GLY A 244 7.39 -13.13 -6.69
CA GLY A 244 7.17 -14.26 -5.80
C GLY A 244 7.70 -14.01 -4.38
N GLU A 245 8.91 -13.47 -4.27
CA GLU A 245 9.48 -13.08 -2.97
C GLU A 245 8.69 -11.93 -2.33
N GLY A 246 8.29 -10.92 -3.10
CA GLY A 246 7.45 -9.83 -2.62
C GLY A 246 6.13 -10.33 -2.06
N TRP A 247 5.44 -11.23 -2.76
CA TRP A 247 4.21 -11.86 -2.28
C TRP A 247 4.44 -12.71 -1.03
N ARG A 248 5.52 -13.48 -0.98
CA ARG A 248 5.87 -14.29 0.19
C ARG A 248 6.03 -13.42 1.44
N LEU A 249 6.78 -12.33 1.33
CA LEU A 249 7.01 -11.38 2.42
C LEU A 249 5.72 -10.67 2.85
N LEU A 250 4.89 -10.25 1.88
CA LEU A 250 3.62 -9.59 2.15
C LEU A 250 2.63 -10.50 2.87
N LEU A 251 2.61 -11.80 2.55
CA LEU A 251 1.67 -12.77 3.13
C LEU A 251 2.18 -13.43 4.43
N GLU A 252 3.49 -13.45 4.66
CA GLU A 252 4.11 -14.08 5.85
C GLU A 252 3.48 -13.63 7.18
N PRO A 253 3.21 -12.32 7.42
CA PRO A 253 2.62 -11.88 8.67
C PRO A 253 1.23 -12.46 8.95
N PHE A 254 0.53 -12.86 7.90
CA PHE A 254 -0.84 -13.38 8.00
C PHE A 254 -0.88 -14.91 8.12
N SER A 255 0.17 -15.61 7.69
CA SER A 255 0.24 -17.07 7.73
C SER A 255 0.59 -17.65 9.11
N ARG A 256 1.15 -16.85 10.01
CA ARG A 256 1.60 -17.31 11.35
C ARG A 256 0.49 -17.35 12.41
N SER A 257 -0.76 -17.22 12.00
CA SER A 257 -1.92 -17.14 12.90
C SER A 257 -2.90 -18.32 12.76
N LEU A 258 -2.45 -19.42 12.15
CA LEU A 258 -3.19 -20.67 12.02
C LEU A 258 -2.67 -21.71 13.01
#